data_a4bc04f4487833a92d78dc360cadfcb9
#
_entry.id   a4bc04f4487833a92d78dc360cadfcb9
#
_cell.length_a   1.000
_cell.length_b   1.000
_cell.length_c   1.000
_cell.angle_alpha   90.00
_cell.angle_beta   90.00
_cell.angle_gamma   90.00
#
_symmetry.space_group_name_H-M   'P 1'
#
loop_
_entity.id
_entity.type
_entity.pdbx_description
1 polymer ?
#
loop_
_entity_poly.entity_id
_entity_poly.type
_entity_poly.pdbx_seq_one_letter_code
_entity_poly.pdbx_strand_id
1 'polypeptide(L)'
;DVTGVQTCALPISGLTHIPAYIIEVESEKELLELALIENIQREKLNPIEIAKAYQRLIEELGYTQEEIAKKIGKDRTTVANFIRLLKLPEQIQESLKKGEITMGHARALINIPSRKLQIEIWNKIVKQGWSVRKVEKAVRDLLKGKDLEERAQKKKTHASAGLRDIESKLKRIFGTQVKIKQTGNSKGEIVIEFYSSDDFERLLELFEIIEKHSR
;
A
#
# COMPACT_ATOMS: atom_id res chain seq x y z
N ASP A 1 -46.46 -17.42 8.79
CA ASP A 1 -45.43 -17.80 9.78
C ASP A 1 -44.33 -16.76 9.78
N VAL A 2 -44.37 -15.93 10.84
CA VAL A 2 -43.29 -14.92 11.06
C VAL A 2 -42.10 -15.67 11.63
N THR A 3 -41.16 -16.01 10.80
CA THR A 3 -39.98 -16.80 11.13
C THR A 3 -38.95 -16.04 11.97
N GLY A 4 -38.73 -16.50 13.16
CA GLY A 4 -37.44 -16.67 13.80
C GLY A 4 -36.86 -15.54 14.65
N VAL A 5 -36.73 -14.32 14.22
CA VAL A 5 -35.99 -13.28 14.99
C VAL A 5 -36.85 -12.37 15.82
N GLN A 6 -38.11 -12.17 15.49
CA GLN A 6 -39.03 -11.27 16.20
C GLN A 6 -39.74 -11.93 17.39
N THR A 7 -39.84 -13.23 17.40
CA THR A 7 -40.46 -13.98 18.52
C THR A 7 -39.67 -13.90 19.82
N CYS A 8 -38.37 -13.59 19.78
CA CYS A 8 -37.55 -13.41 20.99
C CYS A 8 -37.72 -12.05 21.66
N ALA A 9 -38.10 -10.99 20.93
CA ALA A 9 -38.25 -9.65 21.49
C ALA A 9 -39.53 -9.50 22.31
N LEU A 10 -40.63 -10.13 21.92
CA LEU A 10 -41.92 -10.09 22.60
C LEU A 10 -41.84 -10.56 24.06
N PRO A 11 -41.27 -11.72 24.39
CA PRO A 11 -41.13 -12.18 25.77
C PRO A 11 -40.26 -11.26 26.64
N ILE A 12 -39.20 -10.66 26.08
CA ILE A 12 -38.27 -9.79 26.80
C ILE A 12 -38.94 -8.44 27.16
N SER A 13 -39.75 -7.91 26.25
CA SER A 13 -40.43 -6.63 26.46
C SER A 13 -41.78 -6.73 27.24
N GLY A 14 -42.29 -7.95 27.40
CA GLY A 14 -43.60 -8.18 28.02
C GLY A 14 -44.79 -7.73 27.16
N LEU A 15 -44.56 -7.42 25.89
CA LEU A 15 -45.59 -7.00 24.95
C LEU A 15 -46.24 -8.21 24.30
N THR A 16 -47.56 -8.18 24.13
CA THR A 16 -48.31 -9.20 23.40
C THR A 16 -48.42 -8.93 21.89
N HIS A 17 -48.26 -7.68 21.50
CA HIS A 17 -48.34 -7.24 20.10
C HIS A 17 -47.26 -6.17 19.83
N ILE A 18 -46.69 -6.20 18.65
CA ILE A 18 -45.78 -5.18 18.14
C ILE A 18 -46.22 -4.73 16.77
N PRO A 19 -46.00 -3.46 16.37
CA PRO A 19 -46.20 -3.03 14.99
C PRO A 19 -45.17 -3.72 14.09
N ALA A 20 -45.61 -4.35 13.02
CA ALA A 20 -44.76 -5.03 12.05
C ALA A 20 -45.05 -4.50 10.66
N TYR A 21 -43.98 -4.29 9.86
CA TYR A 21 -44.09 -4.00 8.46
C TYR A 21 -43.77 -5.28 7.68
N ILE A 22 -44.72 -5.75 6.91
CA ILE A 22 -44.58 -6.97 6.10
C ILE A 22 -43.99 -6.58 4.74
N ILE A 23 -42.81 -7.14 4.43
CA ILE A 23 -42.14 -6.98 3.14
C ILE A 23 -42.20 -8.32 2.40
N GLU A 24 -42.73 -8.33 1.20
CA GLU A 24 -42.61 -9.48 0.31
C GLU A 24 -41.21 -9.52 -0.27
N VAL A 25 -40.53 -10.66 -0.12
CA VAL A 25 -39.16 -10.89 -0.58
C VAL A 25 -39.17 -11.97 -1.64
N GLU A 26 -38.67 -11.66 -2.83
CA GLU A 26 -38.73 -12.55 -3.98
C GLU A 26 -37.58 -13.60 -4.02
N SER A 27 -36.50 -13.36 -3.25
CA SER A 27 -35.32 -14.23 -3.25
C SER A 27 -34.56 -14.23 -1.94
N GLU A 28 -33.83 -15.31 -1.64
CA GLU A 28 -32.91 -15.38 -0.51
C GLU A 28 -31.81 -14.28 -0.54
N LYS A 29 -31.43 -13.84 -1.75
CA LYS A 29 -30.47 -12.75 -1.92
C LYS A 29 -31.02 -11.43 -1.41
N GLU A 30 -32.27 -11.14 -1.71
CA GLU A 30 -32.94 -9.92 -1.26
C GLU A 30 -33.14 -9.93 0.26
N LEU A 31 -33.48 -11.07 0.84
CA LEU A 31 -33.57 -11.23 2.28
C LEU A 31 -32.22 -10.96 2.96
N LEU A 32 -31.15 -11.52 2.43
CA LEU A 32 -29.79 -11.31 2.93
C LEU A 32 -29.36 -9.83 2.79
N GLU A 33 -29.70 -9.20 1.66
CA GLU A 33 -29.44 -7.78 1.43
C GLU A 33 -30.12 -6.91 2.51
N LEU A 34 -31.42 -7.09 2.71
CA LEU A 34 -32.19 -6.34 3.69
C LEU A 34 -31.62 -6.53 5.10
N ALA A 35 -31.27 -7.77 5.47
CA ALA A 35 -30.69 -8.07 6.76
C ALA A 35 -29.31 -7.40 6.96
N LEU A 36 -28.45 -7.39 5.92
CA LEU A 36 -27.14 -6.75 5.98
C LEU A 36 -27.26 -5.22 6.05
N ILE A 37 -28.16 -4.62 5.25
CA ILE A 37 -28.41 -3.16 5.27
C ILE A 37 -29.01 -2.72 6.61
N GLU A 38 -30.02 -3.43 7.13
CA GLU A 38 -30.56 -3.16 8.46
C GLU A 38 -29.46 -3.21 9.52
N ASN A 39 -28.64 -4.25 9.48
CA ASN A 39 -27.55 -4.39 10.45
C ASN A 39 -26.53 -3.24 10.35
N ILE A 40 -26.20 -2.76 9.11
CA ILE A 40 -25.31 -1.61 8.90
C ILE A 40 -25.90 -0.30 9.49
N GLN A 41 -27.21 -0.16 9.50
CA GLN A 41 -27.91 1.03 10.02
C GLN A 41 -28.06 1.05 11.54
N ARG A 42 -27.67 -0.01 12.24
CA ARG A 42 -27.70 -0.04 13.72
C ARG A 42 -26.75 0.99 14.32
N GLU A 43 -27.22 1.72 15.32
CA GLU A 43 -26.54 2.91 15.91
C GLU A 43 -25.18 2.64 16.60
N LYS A 44 -24.74 1.39 16.79
CA LYS A 44 -23.56 1.06 17.61
C LYS A 44 -22.54 0.14 16.95
N LEU A 45 -22.53 0.06 15.62
CA LEU A 45 -21.52 -0.76 14.93
C LEU A 45 -20.14 -0.11 14.98
N ASN A 46 -19.13 -0.91 15.29
CA ASN A 46 -17.76 -0.45 15.15
C ASN A 46 -17.31 -0.41 13.66
N PRO A 47 -16.29 0.39 13.34
CA PRO A 47 -15.85 0.56 11.95
C PRO A 47 -15.45 -0.74 11.24
N ILE A 48 -14.96 -1.73 11.96
CA ILE A 48 -14.55 -3.02 11.39
C ILE A 48 -15.76 -3.90 11.07
N GLU A 49 -16.82 -3.84 11.90
CA GLU A 49 -18.09 -4.55 11.61
C GLU A 49 -18.74 -3.98 10.36
N ILE A 50 -18.81 -2.66 10.22
CA ILE A 50 -19.30 -2.00 9.01
C ILE A 50 -18.48 -2.43 7.79
N ALA A 51 -17.15 -2.45 7.91
CA ALA A 51 -16.26 -2.86 6.83
C ALA A 51 -16.51 -4.32 6.41
N LYS A 52 -16.71 -5.23 7.37
CA LYS A 52 -17.06 -6.63 7.11
C LYS A 52 -18.41 -6.78 6.43
N ALA A 53 -19.41 -6.00 6.85
CA ALA A 53 -20.73 -6.03 6.23
C ALA A 53 -20.65 -5.56 4.76
N TYR A 54 -19.89 -4.50 4.46
CA TYR A 54 -19.67 -4.08 3.06
C TYR A 54 -18.93 -5.13 2.25
N GLN A 55 -17.94 -5.80 2.84
CA GLN A 55 -17.23 -6.89 2.17
C GLN A 55 -18.17 -8.06 1.83
N ARG A 56 -19.05 -8.44 2.77
CA ARG A 56 -20.06 -9.48 2.53
C ARG A 56 -21.03 -9.11 1.40
N LEU A 57 -21.49 -7.86 1.33
CA LEU A 57 -22.32 -7.39 0.22
C LEU A 57 -21.63 -7.55 -1.14
N ILE A 58 -20.29 -7.36 -1.20
CA ILE A 58 -19.52 -7.58 -2.43
C ILE A 58 -19.38 -9.07 -2.72
N GLU A 59 -18.97 -9.88 -1.74
CA GLU A 59 -18.60 -11.28 -1.92
C GLU A 59 -19.82 -12.19 -2.15
N GLU A 60 -20.91 -11.96 -1.38
CA GLU A 60 -22.09 -12.83 -1.39
C GLU A 60 -23.14 -12.36 -2.41
N LEU A 61 -23.29 -11.06 -2.63
CA LEU A 61 -24.32 -10.49 -3.50
C LEU A 61 -23.79 -9.92 -4.81
N GLY A 62 -22.44 -9.77 -4.93
CA GLY A 62 -21.79 -9.28 -6.16
C GLY A 62 -21.90 -7.76 -6.36
N TYR A 63 -22.26 -6.99 -5.33
CA TYR A 63 -22.40 -5.55 -5.45
C TYR A 63 -21.08 -4.83 -5.64
N THR A 64 -21.10 -3.80 -6.44
CA THR A 64 -20.01 -2.84 -6.55
C THR A 64 -20.02 -1.86 -5.37
N GLN A 65 -18.87 -1.27 -5.06
CA GLN A 65 -18.79 -0.25 -4.00
C GLN A 65 -19.69 0.95 -4.26
N GLU A 66 -20.02 1.25 -5.51
CA GLU A 66 -20.91 2.34 -5.90
C GLU A 66 -22.38 2.00 -5.62
N GLU A 67 -22.81 0.78 -5.92
CA GLU A 67 -24.15 0.30 -5.60
C GLU A 67 -24.40 0.26 -4.09
N ILE A 68 -23.42 -0.24 -3.33
CA ILE A 68 -23.48 -0.21 -1.87
C ILE A 68 -23.64 1.22 -1.38
N ALA A 69 -22.80 2.15 -1.87
CA ALA A 69 -22.84 3.54 -1.46
C ALA A 69 -24.21 4.19 -1.71
N LYS A 70 -24.83 3.94 -2.87
CA LYS A 70 -26.17 4.40 -3.20
C LYS A 70 -27.23 3.83 -2.24
N LYS A 71 -27.17 2.52 -1.96
CA LYS A 71 -28.13 1.84 -1.08
C LYS A 71 -28.10 2.34 0.39
N ILE A 72 -26.92 2.70 0.89
CA ILE A 72 -26.73 3.17 2.27
C ILE A 72 -26.68 4.70 2.41
N GLY A 73 -26.86 5.46 1.30
CA GLY A 73 -26.83 6.92 1.31
C GLY A 73 -25.46 7.52 1.68
N LYS A 74 -24.36 6.89 1.23
CA LYS A 74 -22.98 7.35 1.47
C LYS A 74 -22.22 7.50 0.15
N ASP A 75 -21.05 8.15 0.20
CA ASP A 75 -20.17 8.24 -0.95
C ASP A 75 -19.40 6.94 -1.18
N ARG A 76 -19.10 6.61 -2.44
CA ARG A 76 -18.26 5.46 -2.80
C ARG A 76 -16.91 5.47 -2.08
N THR A 77 -16.31 6.65 -1.90
CA THR A 77 -15.03 6.82 -1.19
C THR A 77 -15.14 6.41 0.29
N THR A 78 -16.30 6.63 0.91
CA THR A 78 -16.56 6.19 2.28
C THR A 78 -16.57 4.67 2.35
N VAL A 79 -17.34 3.99 1.48
CA VAL A 79 -17.38 2.52 1.41
C VAL A 79 -15.98 1.93 1.17
N ALA A 80 -15.24 2.48 0.20
CA ALA A 80 -13.88 2.05 -0.08
C ALA A 80 -12.94 2.20 1.14
N ASN A 81 -13.05 3.31 1.88
CA ASN A 81 -12.24 3.54 3.07
C ASN A 81 -12.53 2.52 4.18
N PHE A 82 -13.80 2.16 4.40
CA PHE A 82 -14.16 1.12 5.36
C PHE A 82 -13.57 -0.24 4.96
N ILE A 83 -13.76 -0.67 3.72
CA ILE A 83 -13.24 -1.96 3.21
C ILE A 83 -11.72 -2.02 3.34
N ARG A 84 -11.02 -0.93 3.08
CA ARG A 84 -9.56 -0.86 3.23
C ARG A 84 -9.08 -1.11 4.67
N LEU A 85 -9.91 -0.86 5.69
CA LEU A 85 -9.55 -1.15 7.10
C LEU A 85 -9.24 -2.63 7.34
N LEU A 86 -9.90 -3.52 6.61
CA LEU A 86 -9.69 -4.97 6.71
C LEU A 86 -8.30 -5.42 6.24
N LYS A 87 -7.57 -4.56 5.51
CA LYS A 87 -6.18 -4.81 5.09
C LYS A 87 -5.15 -4.53 6.19
N LEU A 88 -5.55 -3.84 7.26
CA LEU A 88 -4.67 -3.56 8.39
C LEU A 88 -4.38 -4.84 9.20
N PRO A 89 -3.21 -4.92 9.86
CA PRO A 89 -2.93 -5.95 10.84
C PRO A 89 -4.02 -6.06 11.90
N GLU A 90 -4.31 -7.28 12.33
CA GLU A 90 -5.39 -7.59 13.28
C GLU A 90 -5.30 -6.77 14.58
N GLN A 91 -4.09 -6.58 15.10
CA GLN A 91 -3.83 -5.75 16.29
C GLN A 91 -4.34 -4.31 16.13
N ILE A 92 -4.18 -3.73 14.95
CA ILE A 92 -4.64 -2.38 14.64
C ILE A 92 -6.16 -2.35 14.48
N GLN A 93 -6.74 -3.39 13.88
CA GLN A 93 -8.18 -3.53 13.77
C GLN A 93 -8.83 -3.65 15.16
N GLU A 94 -8.24 -4.45 16.07
CA GLU A 94 -8.73 -4.56 17.45
C GLU A 94 -8.62 -3.24 18.22
N SER A 95 -7.51 -2.53 18.07
CA SER A 95 -7.31 -1.21 18.66
C SER A 95 -8.36 -0.20 18.17
N LEU A 96 -8.75 -0.28 16.89
CA LEU A 96 -9.82 0.54 16.32
C LEU A 96 -11.20 0.16 16.88
N LYS A 97 -11.50 -1.15 17.06
CA LYS A 97 -12.74 -1.62 17.68
C LYS A 97 -12.87 -1.14 19.11
N LYS A 98 -11.78 -1.15 19.87
CA LYS A 98 -11.74 -0.68 21.27
C LYS A 98 -11.76 0.84 21.41
N GLY A 99 -11.67 1.59 20.30
CA GLY A 99 -11.62 3.05 20.31
C GLY A 99 -10.28 3.64 20.77
N GLU A 100 -9.21 2.83 20.90
CA GLU A 100 -7.87 3.29 21.27
C GLU A 100 -7.27 4.16 20.17
N ILE A 101 -7.65 3.92 18.92
CA ILE A 101 -7.33 4.74 17.76
C ILE A 101 -8.60 5.13 17.01
N THR A 102 -8.55 6.24 16.29
CA THR A 102 -9.69 6.74 15.49
C THR A 102 -9.61 6.29 14.04
N MET A 103 -10.73 6.41 13.31
CA MET A 103 -10.77 6.19 11.85
C MET A 103 -9.71 7.01 11.09
N GLY A 104 -9.41 8.24 11.53
CA GLY A 104 -8.36 9.08 10.93
C GLY A 104 -6.98 8.44 11.05
N HIS A 105 -6.63 7.91 12.21
CA HIS A 105 -5.38 7.17 12.43
C HIS A 105 -5.31 5.92 11.53
N ALA A 106 -6.38 5.11 11.50
CA ALA A 106 -6.43 3.90 10.69
C ALA A 106 -6.27 4.21 9.19
N ARG A 107 -6.93 5.26 8.67
CA ARG A 107 -6.79 5.70 7.28
C ARG A 107 -5.38 6.12 6.92
N ALA A 108 -4.68 6.80 7.83
CA ALA A 108 -3.28 7.16 7.61
C ALA A 108 -2.37 5.92 7.58
N LEU A 109 -2.59 4.95 8.50
CA LEU A 109 -1.82 3.71 8.58
C LEU A 109 -1.98 2.82 7.35
N ILE A 110 -3.16 2.76 6.73
CA ILE A 110 -3.42 1.97 5.52
C ILE A 110 -2.48 2.35 4.36
N ASN A 111 -2.02 3.60 4.31
CA ASN A 111 -1.16 4.08 3.23
C ASN A 111 0.31 3.63 3.39
N ILE A 112 0.66 3.02 4.51
CA ILE A 112 2.00 2.48 4.77
C ILE A 112 2.09 1.08 4.14
N PRO A 113 2.99 0.83 3.17
CA PRO A 113 3.06 -0.46 2.48
C PRO A 113 3.64 -1.60 3.36
N SER A 114 4.40 -1.28 4.40
CA SER A 114 5.03 -2.26 5.28
C SER A 114 4.21 -2.49 6.54
N ARG A 115 3.76 -3.74 6.77
CA ARG A 115 3.07 -4.15 8.01
C ARG A 115 3.90 -3.87 9.26
N LYS A 116 5.22 -4.04 9.20
CA LYS A 116 6.12 -3.74 10.32
C LYS A 116 6.08 -2.26 10.69
N LEU A 117 6.16 -1.38 9.70
CA LEU A 117 6.06 0.08 9.91
C LEU A 117 4.66 0.51 10.38
N GLN A 118 3.59 -0.14 9.89
CA GLN A 118 2.24 0.09 10.40
C GLN A 118 2.15 -0.16 11.91
N ILE A 119 2.71 -1.29 12.38
CA ILE A 119 2.72 -1.66 13.79
C ILE A 119 3.61 -0.71 14.61
N GLU A 120 4.77 -0.30 14.10
CA GLU A 120 5.64 0.66 14.77
C GLU A 120 4.97 2.01 15.00
N ILE A 121 4.29 2.55 13.98
CA ILE A 121 3.56 3.82 14.09
C ILE A 121 2.33 3.67 14.97
N TRP A 122 1.58 2.58 14.85
CA TRP A 122 0.46 2.27 15.75
C TRP A 122 0.90 2.25 17.21
N ASN A 123 2.02 1.61 17.55
CA ASN A 123 2.57 1.63 18.91
C ASN A 123 2.86 3.05 19.41
N LYS A 124 3.35 3.94 18.53
CA LYS A 124 3.56 5.36 18.88
C LYS A 124 2.24 6.11 19.09
N ILE A 125 1.20 5.77 18.33
CA ILE A 125 -0.13 6.35 18.53
C ILE A 125 -0.66 5.96 19.91
N VAL A 126 -0.66 4.66 20.24
CA VAL A 126 -1.23 4.17 21.49
C VAL A 126 -0.39 4.61 22.71
N LYS A 127 0.94 4.50 22.65
CA LYS A 127 1.81 4.80 23.79
C LYS A 127 2.07 6.30 24.01
N GLN A 128 2.08 7.09 22.94
CA GLN A 128 2.49 8.51 22.99
C GLN A 128 1.34 9.47 22.64
N GLY A 129 0.14 8.96 22.36
CA GLY A 129 -1.02 9.79 22.06
C GLY A 129 -0.86 10.66 20.81
N TRP A 130 -0.26 10.12 19.74
CA TRP A 130 -0.07 10.90 18.51
C TRP A 130 -1.40 11.31 17.91
N SER A 131 -1.51 12.58 17.53
CA SER A 131 -2.69 13.08 16.79
C SER A 131 -2.70 12.57 15.35
N VAL A 132 -3.89 12.53 14.72
CA VAL A 132 -4.07 12.15 13.32
C VAL A 132 -3.13 12.95 12.41
N ARG A 133 -3.05 14.27 12.59
CA ARG A 133 -2.15 15.15 11.79
C ARG A 133 -0.67 14.77 11.92
N LYS A 134 -0.24 14.38 13.13
CA LYS A 134 1.15 13.93 13.37
C LYS A 134 1.43 12.62 12.65
N VAL A 135 0.48 11.67 12.67
CA VAL A 135 0.58 10.40 11.96
C VAL A 135 0.60 10.63 10.44
N GLU A 136 -0.30 11.44 9.90
CA GLU A 136 -0.33 11.77 8.47
C GLU A 136 0.98 12.41 7.99
N LYS A 137 1.57 13.30 8.80
CA LYS A 137 2.88 13.89 8.51
C LYS A 137 3.97 12.82 8.47
N ALA A 138 4.05 11.98 9.49
CA ALA A 138 5.05 10.89 9.57
C ALA A 138 4.92 9.92 8.39
N VAL A 139 3.69 9.54 8.01
CA VAL A 139 3.45 8.68 6.85
C VAL A 139 3.88 9.35 5.55
N ARG A 140 3.58 10.64 5.38
CA ARG A 140 3.99 11.41 4.21
C ARG A 140 5.50 11.51 4.08
N ASP A 141 6.19 11.74 5.18
CA ASP A 141 7.66 11.84 5.20
C ASP A 141 8.31 10.49 4.89
N LEU A 142 7.75 9.38 5.41
CA LEU A 142 8.17 8.01 5.06
C LEU A 142 7.98 7.69 3.58
N LEU A 143 6.86 8.08 2.97
CA LEU A 143 6.59 7.83 1.56
C LEU A 143 7.51 8.66 0.67
N LYS A 144 7.77 9.94 1.02
CA LYS A 144 8.73 10.80 0.30
C LYS A 144 10.16 10.26 0.36
N GLY A 145 10.58 9.75 1.53
CA GLY A 145 11.90 9.13 1.69
C GLY A 145 12.08 7.92 0.76
N LYS A 146 11.08 7.04 0.66
CA LYS A 146 11.10 5.91 -0.28
C LYS A 146 11.14 6.34 -1.74
N ASP A 147 10.33 7.33 -2.13
CA ASP A 147 10.33 7.85 -3.49
C ASP A 147 11.70 8.42 -3.89
N LEU A 148 12.40 9.08 -2.96
CA LEU A 148 13.75 9.60 -3.18
C LEU A 148 14.78 8.47 -3.29
N GLU A 149 14.70 7.45 -2.46
CA GLU A 149 15.55 6.26 -2.53
C GLU A 149 15.33 5.45 -3.83
N GLU A 150 14.08 5.23 -4.23
CA GLU A 150 13.75 4.54 -5.48
C GLU A 150 14.21 5.34 -6.71
N ARG A 151 14.05 6.66 -6.71
CA ARG A 151 14.56 7.55 -7.78
C ARG A 151 16.08 7.56 -7.81
N ALA A 152 16.75 7.53 -6.67
CA ALA A 152 18.20 7.44 -6.58
C ALA A 152 18.71 6.06 -7.05
N GLN A 153 18.02 4.98 -6.72
CA GLN A 153 18.33 3.64 -7.23
C GLN A 153 18.07 3.51 -8.73
N LYS A 154 16.95 3.99 -9.25
CA LYS A 154 16.65 4.00 -10.69
C LYS A 154 17.66 4.84 -11.47
N LYS A 155 18.09 6.01 -10.97
CA LYS A 155 19.17 6.78 -11.58
C LYS A 155 20.51 6.03 -11.58
N LYS A 156 20.85 5.32 -10.50
CA LYS A 156 22.06 4.50 -10.42
C LYS A 156 22.01 3.30 -11.40
N THR A 157 20.86 2.65 -11.56
CA THR A 157 20.73 1.49 -12.47
C THR A 157 20.77 1.90 -13.94
N HIS A 158 20.17 3.01 -14.35
CA HIS A 158 20.24 3.49 -15.74
C HIS A 158 21.62 4.03 -16.11
N ALA A 159 22.26 4.78 -15.21
CA ALA A 159 23.64 5.23 -15.43
C ALA A 159 24.62 4.05 -15.47
N SER A 160 24.42 3.02 -14.65
CA SER A 160 25.29 1.83 -14.63
C SER A 160 25.12 0.91 -15.85
N ALA A 161 23.96 0.84 -16.49
CA ALA A 161 23.73 0.03 -17.67
C ALA A 161 24.51 0.60 -18.90
N GLY A 162 24.40 1.91 -19.15
CA GLY A 162 25.14 2.57 -20.22
C GLY A 162 26.66 2.53 -20.01
N LEU A 163 27.12 2.69 -18.76
CA LEU A 163 28.53 2.60 -18.42
C LEU A 163 29.09 1.18 -18.56
N ARG A 164 28.34 0.14 -18.24
CA ARG A 164 28.72 -1.26 -18.43
C ARG A 164 28.92 -1.63 -19.91
N ASP A 165 28.09 -1.11 -20.80
CA ASP A 165 28.26 -1.31 -22.25
C ASP A 165 29.54 -0.65 -22.76
N ILE A 166 29.84 0.57 -22.27
CA ILE A 166 31.08 1.26 -22.59
C ILE A 166 32.29 0.54 -21.99
N GLU A 167 32.24 0.12 -20.73
CA GLU A 167 33.29 -0.72 -20.12
C GLU A 167 33.53 -2.00 -20.91
N SER A 168 32.48 -2.68 -21.37
CA SER A 168 32.59 -3.91 -22.16
C SER A 168 33.24 -3.66 -23.52
N LYS A 169 32.94 -2.53 -24.17
CA LYS A 169 33.61 -2.12 -25.42
C LYS A 169 35.08 -1.80 -25.19
N LEU A 170 35.39 -1.03 -24.13
CA LEU A 170 36.78 -0.68 -23.80
C LEU A 170 37.59 -1.91 -23.38
N LYS A 171 37.04 -2.84 -22.63
CA LYS A 171 37.68 -4.14 -22.33
C LYS A 171 38.04 -4.92 -23.57
N ARG A 172 37.18 -4.89 -24.59
CA ARG A 172 37.44 -5.58 -25.87
C ARG A 172 38.55 -4.90 -26.67
N ILE A 173 38.61 -3.56 -26.63
CA ILE A 173 39.63 -2.77 -27.33
C ILE A 173 41.00 -2.93 -26.66
N PHE A 174 41.05 -2.73 -25.35
CA PHE A 174 42.30 -2.76 -24.59
C PHE A 174 42.77 -4.16 -24.19
N GLY A 175 41.93 -5.19 -24.34
CA GLY A 175 42.23 -6.58 -23.98
C GLY A 175 42.50 -6.81 -22.50
N THR A 176 42.12 -5.86 -21.62
CA THR A 176 42.35 -5.91 -20.18
C THR A 176 41.13 -5.34 -19.41
N GLN A 177 41.17 -5.41 -18.06
CA GLN A 177 40.10 -4.89 -17.22
C GLN A 177 40.04 -3.35 -17.28
N VAL A 178 38.89 -2.83 -17.65
CA VAL A 178 38.58 -1.40 -17.64
C VAL A 178 37.41 -1.13 -16.73
N LYS A 179 37.55 -0.14 -15.87
CA LYS A 179 36.52 0.33 -14.93
C LYS A 179 36.29 1.82 -15.13
N ILE A 180 35.02 2.23 -15.23
CA ILE A 180 34.61 3.63 -15.29
C ILE A 180 33.99 4.01 -13.99
N LYS A 181 34.61 4.94 -13.24
CA LYS A 181 34.09 5.50 -11.99
C LYS A 181 33.55 6.90 -12.28
N GLN A 182 32.24 7.07 -12.22
CA GLN A 182 31.61 8.38 -12.39
C GLN A 182 31.44 9.05 -11.03
N THR A 183 31.95 10.28 -10.88
CA THR A 183 31.83 11.12 -9.68
C THR A 183 30.91 12.30 -10.01
N GLY A 184 29.59 12.16 -9.73
CA GLY A 184 28.57 13.15 -10.08
C GLY A 184 28.12 13.10 -11.54
N ASN A 185 27.48 14.18 -12.04
CA ASN A 185 26.82 14.17 -13.36
C ASN A 185 27.78 14.39 -14.56
N SER A 186 29.01 14.85 -14.35
CA SER A 186 29.89 15.30 -15.45
C SER A 186 31.39 14.98 -15.26
N LYS A 187 31.77 14.33 -14.16
CA LYS A 187 33.15 14.01 -13.85
C LYS A 187 33.31 12.53 -13.59
N GLY A 188 34.41 11.95 -14.01
CA GLY A 188 34.71 10.54 -13.78
C GLY A 188 36.15 10.20 -14.08
N GLU A 189 36.51 8.95 -13.77
CA GLU A 189 37.80 8.35 -14.00
C GLU A 189 37.61 7.08 -14.83
N ILE A 190 38.53 6.84 -15.78
CA ILE A 190 38.65 5.58 -16.47
C ILE A 190 39.94 4.92 -15.95
N VAL A 191 39.77 3.76 -15.34
CA VAL A 191 40.89 2.97 -14.80
C VAL A 191 41.11 1.76 -15.71
N ILE A 192 42.30 1.64 -16.31
CA ILE A 192 42.72 0.52 -17.11
C ILE A 192 43.75 -0.26 -16.29
N GLU A 193 43.47 -1.52 -15.97
CA GLU A 193 44.37 -2.37 -15.20
C GLU A 193 45.38 -3.09 -16.13
N PHE A 194 46.63 -3.20 -15.73
CA PHE A 194 47.62 -4.04 -16.37
C PHE A 194 48.27 -4.97 -15.35
N TYR A 195 48.69 -6.16 -15.77
CA TYR A 195 49.14 -7.21 -14.84
C TYR A 195 50.59 -7.63 -15.10
N SER A 196 51.22 -7.11 -16.21
CA SER A 196 52.61 -7.33 -16.54
C SER A 196 53.22 -6.13 -17.27
N SER A 197 54.53 -6.05 -17.35
CA SER A 197 55.26 -5.04 -18.16
C SER A 197 54.87 -5.12 -19.63
N ASP A 198 54.72 -6.34 -20.15
CA ASP A 198 54.33 -6.59 -21.54
C ASP A 198 52.89 -6.08 -21.82
N ASP A 199 51.97 -6.25 -20.86
CA ASP A 199 50.62 -5.68 -20.96
C ASP A 199 50.66 -4.15 -21.03
N PHE A 200 51.53 -3.55 -20.23
CA PHE A 200 51.68 -2.09 -20.20
C PHE A 200 52.25 -1.56 -21.53
N GLU A 201 53.30 -2.21 -22.10
CA GLU A 201 53.85 -1.86 -23.40
C GLU A 201 52.81 -1.97 -24.50
N ARG A 202 52.04 -3.05 -24.53
CA ARG A 202 50.92 -3.22 -25.46
C ARG A 202 49.86 -2.13 -25.34
N LEU A 203 49.55 -1.66 -24.14
CA LEU A 203 48.64 -0.55 -23.95
C LEU A 203 49.19 0.77 -24.50
N LEU A 204 50.50 1.01 -24.33
CA LEU A 204 51.18 2.19 -24.90
C LEU A 204 51.13 2.18 -26.42
N GLU A 205 51.40 1.05 -27.06
CA GLU A 205 51.26 0.90 -28.51
C GLU A 205 49.86 1.23 -29.03
N LEU A 206 48.82 0.77 -28.31
CA LEU A 206 47.44 1.10 -28.65
C LEU A 206 47.16 2.60 -28.54
N PHE A 207 47.69 3.29 -27.52
CA PHE A 207 47.58 4.74 -27.41
C PHE A 207 48.31 5.49 -28.55
N GLU A 208 49.48 5.03 -28.97
CA GLU A 208 50.19 5.60 -30.11
C GLU A 208 49.40 5.45 -31.43
N ILE A 209 48.74 4.30 -31.63
CA ILE A 209 47.88 4.08 -32.80
C ILE A 209 46.71 5.07 -32.79
N ILE A 210 46.09 5.30 -31.63
CA ILE A 210 45.00 6.25 -31.49
C ILE A 210 45.48 7.68 -31.76
N GLU A 211 46.67 8.05 -31.28
CA GLU A 211 47.25 9.39 -31.51
C GLU A 211 47.52 9.64 -33.00
N LYS A 212 48.08 8.63 -33.72
CA LYS A 212 48.34 8.73 -35.17
C LYS A 212 47.06 8.88 -36.01
N HIS A 213 45.94 8.34 -35.57
CA HIS A 213 44.65 8.43 -36.27
C HIS A 213 43.78 9.64 -35.84
N SER A 214 44.21 10.39 -34.84
CA SER A 214 43.50 11.56 -34.31
C SER A 214 44.05 12.89 -34.91
N ARG A 215 45.04 12.85 -35.77
CA ARG A 215 45.54 13.97 -36.56
C ARG A 215 45.04 13.84 -37.99
#